data_7c690d7334ccbde0e2d31e2922382ad0
#
_entry.id   7c690d7334ccbde0e2d31e2922382ad0
#
_cell.length_a   1.000
_cell.length_b   1.000
_cell.length_c   1.000
_cell.angle_alpha   90.00
_cell.angle_beta   90.00
_cell.angle_gamma   90.00
#
_symmetry.space_group_name_H-M   'P 1'
#
loop_
_entity.id
_entity.type
_entity.pdbx_description
1 polymer ?
#
loop_
_entity_poly.entity_id
_entity_poly.type
_entity_poly.pdbx_seq_one_letter_code
_entity_poly.pdbx_strand_id
1 'polypeptide(L)'
;MKKRTIAIKRILASVLTGVTVLSCMGCANTGSKLLDPKNPVTITIWNYYNGDQLTVFEKQIENFNNTVGIEKGIVAVTVSQGDIDTLADSLIDAVEGKAGAQEVPTLASVYSETAYILDQADTLTNLEPFFSEEELAAYVPGFLNEGRFNEENELLLFPIIKSTELFTANETDWEPFAADTGITLDSLVTKEDLTAAAKTYYEWTDAQTPEIAEDGKALYGRDSIANYIYIGCYQLGQDMFPVTNGKVTLNMNRDAFKVLWDNYYIPYINGYFGSYAKFRSEDAKTGKILALTSSSASAGYLPTAVTLADDSTHDISIFVEKDLPFADASINAVVQQGASYCLLKATPEQEAGAVEFLKWFAEPEQNMDFAMKSGYSPVTLEANTTDAIKNAYTGDLTTAEGQNIFNALSASADAFTNGVAYATKPFQGSKDLRTFLGEALEGRAAEDRAAVAAAIGAGATREEAVADFCTEEYFDTWFAELCNQAQALIE
;
A
#
# COMPACT_ATOMS: atom_id res chain seq x y z
N MET A 1 -40.27 69.21 -8.11
CA MET A 1 -39.59 68.35 -7.14
C MET A 1 -39.33 66.97 -7.72
N LYS A 2 -38.50 66.79 -8.70
CA LYS A 2 -38.13 65.47 -9.26
C LYS A 2 -36.79 65.52 -10.04
N LYS A 3 -35.74 66.08 -9.46
CA LYS A 3 -34.38 66.06 -10.10
C LYS A 3 -33.21 66.02 -9.10
N ARG A 4 -33.41 65.64 -7.83
CA ARG A 4 -32.31 65.58 -6.83
C ARG A 4 -32.00 64.17 -6.26
N THR A 5 -32.74 63.14 -6.70
CA THR A 5 -32.61 61.80 -6.12
C THR A 5 -31.77 60.81 -6.97
N ILE A 6 -31.27 61.26 -8.13
CA ILE A 6 -30.51 60.40 -9.07
C ILE A 6 -28.97 60.55 -8.90
N ALA A 7 -28.51 61.68 -8.32
CA ALA A 7 -27.07 61.90 -8.14
C ALA A 7 -26.40 61.16 -6.96
N ILE A 8 -27.18 60.77 -5.96
CA ILE A 8 -26.63 60.07 -4.75
C ILE A 8 -26.49 58.57 -4.95
N LYS A 9 -27.23 57.97 -5.90
CA LYS A 9 -27.07 56.52 -6.20
C LYS A 9 -25.89 56.15 -7.11
N ARG A 10 -25.22 57.11 -7.74
CA ARG A 10 -24.06 56.90 -8.62
C ARG A 10 -22.71 57.05 -7.91
N ILE A 11 -22.66 57.64 -6.73
CA ILE A 11 -21.43 57.82 -5.94
C ILE A 11 -21.19 56.63 -4.97
N LEU A 12 -22.23 55.87 -4.58
CA LEU A 12 -22.07 54.68 -3.77
C LEU A 12 -21.69 53.42 -4.57
N ALA A 13 -21.88 53.41 -5.89
CA ALA A 13 -21.53 52.27 -6.74
C ALA A 13 -20.05 52.28 -7.19
N SER A 14 -19.35 53.42 -7.03
CA SER A 14 -17.93 53.54 -7.44
C SER A 14 -16.93 53.35 -6.31
N VAL A 15 -17.39 53.19 -5.07
CA VAL A 15 -16.51 52.93 -3.91
C VAL A 15 -16.52 51.46 -3.49
N LEU A 16 -17.51 50.64 -3.97
CA LEU A 16 -17.57 49.19 -3.69
C LEU A 16 -16.84 48.33 -4.72
N THR A 17 -16.36 48.88 -5.84
CA THR A 17 -15.59 48.16 -6.87
C THR A 17 -14.08 48.31 -6.73
N GLY A 18 -13.63 49.08 -5.72
CA GLY A 18 -12.19 49.32 -5.47
C GLY A 18 -11.57 48.52 -4.32
N VAL A 19 -12.35 47.66 -3.62
CA VAL A 19 -11.87 46.92 -2.45
C VAL A 19 -11.78 45.38 -2.70
N THR A 20 -12.28 44.92 -3.85
CA THR A 20 -12.31 43.46 -4.16
C THR A 20 -11.20 42.99 -5.11
N VAL A 21 -10.15 43.77 -5.34
CA VAL A 21 -9.01 43.37 -6.19
C VAL A 21 -7.68 43.35 -5.42
N LEU A 22 -7.69 43.52 -4.09
CA LEU A 22 -6.46 43.44 -3.27
C LEU A 22 -6.42 42.22 -2.30
N SER A 23 -7.19 41.19 -2.52
CA SER A 23 -7.17 39.96 -1.66
C SER A 23 -6.73 38.69 -2.39
N CYS A 24 -6.11 38.78 -3.56
CA CYS A 24 -5.62 37.60 -4.29
C CYS A 24 -4.11 37.66 -4.60
N MET A 25 -3.32 38.41 -3.83
CA MET A 25 -1.86 38.35 -3.90
C MET A 25 -1.29 38.29 -2.48
N GLY A 26 -1.31 37.14 -1.84
CA GLY A 26 -0.74 37.00 -0.50
C GLY A 26 -0.94 35.68 0.21
N CYS A 27 -0.96 34.55 -0.49
CA CYS A 27 -1.03 33.23 0.19
C CYS A 27 0.19 32.31 -0.05
N ALA A 28 1.26 32.80 -0.64
CA ALA A 28 2.43 31.95 -0.90
C ALA A 28 3.60 32.12 0.09
N ASN A 29 3.45 32.86 1.22
CA ASN A 29 4.58 33.08 2.13
C ASN A 29 4.17 33.35 3.59
N THR A 30 3.11 32.74 4.09
CA THR A 30 2.68 32.91 5.49
C THR A 30 3.46 32.05 6.48
N GLY A 31 3.96 30.88 6.08
CA GLY A 31 4.68 29.96 6.96
C GLY A 31 6.01 30.50 7.51
N SER A 32 6.79 31.19 6.69
CA SER A 32 8.12 31.69 7.10
C SER A 32 8.11 32.85 8.11
N LYS A 33 6.96 33.49 8.34
CA LYS A 33 6.81 34.56 9.35
C LYS A 33 6.38 34.07 10.72
N LEU A 34 5.90 32.82 10.82
CA LEU A 34 5.43 32.22 12.07
C LEU A 34 6.56 31.57 12.88
N LEU A 35 7.63 31.16 12.19
CA LEU A 35 8.76 30.46 12.78
C LEU A 35 9.88 31.45 13.18
N ASP A 36 10.42 31.28 14.39
CA ASP A 36 11.48 32.15 14.96
C ASP A 36 12.59 31.28 15.57
N PRO A 37 13.82 31.29 15.00
CA PRO A 37 14.95 30.55 15.57
C PRO A 37 15.30 30.91 17.01
N LYS A 38 14.85 32.06 17.51
CA LYS A 38 15.06 32.48 18.90
C LYS A 38 14.03 31.94 19.88
N ASN A 39 12.88 31.51 19.34
CA ASN A 39 11.78 30.90 20.10
C ASN A 39 11.30 29.64 19.37
N PRO A 40 12.10 28.58 19.40
CA PRO A 40 11.80 27.37 18.62
C PRO A 40 10.51 26.70 19.06
N VAL A 41 9.74 26.23 18.08
CA VAL A 41 8.54 25.42 18.27
C VAL A 41 8.90 23.95 18.29
N THR A 42 8.26 23.18 19.17
CA THR A 42 8.38 21.71 19.16
C THR A 42 7.22 21.08 18.40
N ILE A 43 7.52 20.20 17.47
CA ILE A 43 6.56 19.33 16.76
C ILE A 43 6.78 17.88 17.19
N THR A 44 5.70 17.19 17.51
CA THR A 44 5.74 15.76 17.89
C THR A 44 5.23 14.91 16.73
N ILE A 45 5.99 13.89 16.36
CA ILE A 45 5.75 13.04 15.19
C ILE A 45 5.57 11.61 15.66
N TRP A 46 4.35 11.06 15.52
CA TRP A 46 4.10 9.66 15.80
C TRP A 46 4.28 8.82 14.54
N ASN A 47 4.98 7.70 14.68
CA ASN A 47 5.23 6.74 13.63
C ASN A 47 5.05 5.30 14.15
N TYR A 48 5.02 4.33 13.23
CA TYR A 48 4.90 2.90 13.53
C TYR A 48 6.18 2.11 13.23
N TYR A 49 7.26 2.81 12.89
CA TYR A 49 8.51 2.17 12.53
C TYR A 49 9.12 1.44 13.72
N ASN A 50 9.79 0.33 13.43
CA ASN A 50 10.53 -0.46 14.40
C ASN A 50 11.85 -0.96 13.77
N GLY A 51 12.75 -1.56 14.60
CA GLY A 51 14.03 -2.10 14.15
C GLY A 51 14.85 -1.08 13.32
N ASP A 52 15.33 -1.51 12.17
CA ASP A 52 16.21 -0.71 11.31
C ASP A 52 15.48 0.50 10.72
N GLN A 53 14.21 0.37 10.36
CA GLN A 53 13.41 1.49 9.85
C GLN A 53 13.30 2.62 10.88
N LEU A 54 13.08 2.30 12.17
CA LEU A 54 13.06 3.29 13.23
C LEU A 54 14.42 3.97 13.39
N THR A 55 15.50 3.21 13.38
CA THR A 55 16.86 3.74 13.50
C THR A 55 17.18 4.73 12.37
N VAL A 56 16.78 4.41 11.14
CA VAL A 56 16.98 5.31 9.99
C VAL A 56 16.11 6.56 10.13
N PHE A 57 14.86 6.42 10.56
CA PHE A 57 13.95 7.56 10.74
C PHE A 57 14.43 8.51 11.85
N GLU A 58 14.88 7.98 13.00
CA GLU A 58 15.46 8.78 14.09
C GLU A 58 16.68 9.58 13.63
N LYS A 59 17.51 8.98 12.76
CA LYS A 59 18.65 9.68 12.16
C LYS A 59 18.21 10.82 11.24
N GLN A 60 17.13 10.66 10.49
CA GLN A 60 16.56 11.74 9.68
C GLN A 60 16.01 12.87 10.58
N ILE A 61 15.36 12.55 11.71
CA ILE A 61 14.93 13.55 12.69
C ILE A 61 16.13 14.33 13.25
N GLU A 62 17.20 13.62 13.60
CA GLU A 62 18.44 14.27 14.05
C GLU A 62 19.03 15.21 12.98
N ASN A 63 19.07 14.76 11.73
CA ASN A 63 19.55 15.56 10.61
C ASN A 63 18.68 16.82 10.39
N PHE A 64 17.35 16.68 10.39
CA PHE A 64 16.44 17.81 10.32
C PHE A 64 16.70 18.81 11.45
N ASN A 65 16.77 18.34 12.70
CA ASN A 65 17.01 19.19 13.86
C ASN A 65 18.34 19.95 13.80
N ASN A 66 19.38 19.31 13.20
CA ASN A 66 20.72 19.90 13.10
C ASN A 66 20.89 20.82 11.86
N THR A 67 19.91 20.87 10.97
CA THR A 67 19.94 21.68 9.73
C THR A 67 18.77 22.65 9.67
N VAL A 68 17.72 22.34 8.96
CA VAL A 68 16.52 23.16 8.76
C VAL A 68 15.85 23.51 10.09
N GLY A 69 15.83 22.57 11.05
CA GLY A 69 15.28 22.81 12.38
C GLY A 69 15.93 23.97 13.12
N ILE A 70 17.27 24.02 13.17
CA ILE A 70 18.01 25.15 13.77
C ILE A 70 17.75 26.43 12.98
N GLU A 71 17.80 26.37 11.63
CA GLU A 71 17.64 27.53 10.77
C GLU A 71 16.27 28.20 10.95
N LYS A 72 15.21 27.39 11.04
CA LYS A 72 13.83 27.86 11.10
C LYS A 72 13.24 27.95 12.51
N GLY A 73 13.94 27.47 13.52
CA GLY A 73 13.44 27.41 14.91
C GLY A 73 12.40 26.31 15.11
N ILE A 74 12.70 25.10 14.66
CA ILE A 74 11.85 23.91 14.81
C ILE A 74 12.64 22.82 15.53
N VAL A 75 12.00 22.15 16.48
CA VAL A 75 12.52 20.95 17.13
C VAL A 75 11.55 19.81 16.85
N ALA A 76 11.94 18.85 16.05
CA ALA A 76 11.17 17.65 15.78
C ALA A 76 11.50 16.57 16.84
N VAL A 77 10.45 15.98 17.43
CA VAL A 77 10.55 14.86 18.38
C VAL A 77 9.71 13.72 17.82
N THR A 78 10.32 12.55 17.65
CA THR A 78 9.61 11.36 17.17
C THR A 78 9.26 10.39 18.29
N VAL A 79 8.10 9.73 18.18
CA VAL A 79 7.63 8.70 19.09
C VAL A 79 7.13 7.52 18.24
N SER A 80 7.80 6.37 18.37
CA SER A 80 7.29 5.13 17.75
C SER A 80 6.22 4.51 18.64
N GLN A 81 5.12 4.09 18.04
CA GLN A 81 4.07 3.31 18.69
C GLN A 81 4.24 1.78 18.43
N GLY A 82 5.30 1.41 17.69
CA GLY A 82 5.72 0.03 17.45
C GLY A 82 5.06 -0.65 16.25
N ASP A 83 3.78 -0.45 16.02
CA ASP A 83 3.03 -0.94 14.86
C ASP A 83 1.89 0.02 14.48
N ILE A 84 1.32 -0.19 13.30
CA ILE A 84 0.31 0.72 12.73
C ILE A 84 -1.04 0.66 13.45
N ASP A 85 -1.45 -0.51 13.93
CA ASP A 85 -2.72 -0.67 14.64
C ASP A 85 -2.63 -0.05 16.04
N THR A 86 -1.54 -0.29 16.76
CA THR A 86 -1.26 0.35 18.06
C THR A 86 -1.19 1.88 17.91
N LEU A 87 -0.60 2.39 16.83
CA LEU A 87 -0.57 3.83 16.55
C LEU A 87 -1.99 4.37 16.33
N ALA A 88 -2.79 3.70 15.50
CA ALA A 88 -4.16 4.12 15.20
C ALA A 88 -5.02 4.18 16.47
N ASP A 89 -4.98 3.13 17.29
CA ASP A 89 -5.74 3.05 18.54
C ASP A 89 -5.29 4.13 19.54
N SER A 90 -3.96 4.30 19.72
CA SER A 90 -3.40 5.33 20.61
C SER A 90 -3.77 6.74 20.18
N LEU A 91 -3.81 6.99 18.86
CA LEU A 91 -4.15 8.30 18.30
C LEU A 91 -5.64 8.61 18.49
N ILE A 92 -6.51 7.65 18.24
CA ILE A 92 -7.96 7.78 18.50
C ILE A 92 -8.19 8.05 19.98
N ASP A 93 -7.55 7.28 20.87
CA ASP A 93 -7.67 7.47 22.33
C ASP A 93 -7.19 8.87 22.78
N ALA A 94 -6.10 9.37 22.18
CA ALA A 94 -5.59 10.71 22.46
C ALA A 94 -6.55 11.81 22.02
N VAL A 95 -7.11 11.69 20.80
CA VAL A 95 -8.07 12.64 20.24
C VAL A 95 -9.39 12.64 21.03
N GLU A 96 -9.85 11.47 21.46
CA GLU A 96 -11.06 11.34 22.31
C GLU A 96 -10.82 11.80 23.77
N GLY A 97 -9.59 12.07 24.15
CA GLY A 97 -9.22 12.49 25.51
C GLY A 97 -9.45 11.42 26.56
N LYS A 98 -9.26 10.14 26.22
CA LYS A 98 -9.44 9.02 27.16
C LYS A 98 -8.45 9.11 28.34
N ALA A 99 -8.88 8.64 29.50
CA ALA A 99 -8.08 8.67 30.71
C ALA A 99 -6.80 7.83 30.52
N GLY A 100 -5.63 8.47 30.66
CA GLY A 100 -4.32 7.83 30.47
C GLY A 100 -3.80 7.85 29.03
N ALA A 101 -4.54 8.41 28.07
CA ALA A 101 -4.06 8.63 26.72
C ALA A 101 -2.88 9.61 26.69
N GLN A 102 -2.03 9.48 25.69
CA GLN A 102 -0.91 10.40 25.45
C GLN A 102 -1.44 11.75 24.92
N GLU A 103 -0.58 12.79 24.91
CA GLU A 103 -0.91 14.04 24.24
C GLU A 103 -1.00 13.86 22.73
N VAL A 104 -1.98 14.52 22.08
CA VAL A 104 -2.16 14.48 20.63
C VAL A 104 -0.90 15.00 19.94
N PRO A 105 -0.29 14.22 19.01
CA PRO A 105 0.91 14.66 18.29
C PRO A 105 0.59 15.74 17.27
N THR A 106 1.62 16.43 16.77
CA THR A 106 1.45 17.37 15.64
C THR A 106 1.28 16.63 14.32
N LEU A 107 2.08 15.57 14.10
CA LEU A 107 2.01 14.70 12.93
C LEU A 107 1.83 13.24 13.36
N ALA A 108 1.05 12.48 12.62
CA ALA A 108 0.93 11.05 12.79
C ALA A 108 0.92 10.31 11.44
N SER A 109 1.65 9.20 11.38
CA SER A 109 1.68 8.33 10.21
C SER A 109 0.52 7.34 10.27
N VAL A 110 -0.47 7.47 9.41
CA VAL A 110 -1.71 6.68 9.43
C VAL A 110 -2.14 6.19 8.05
N TYR A 111 -2.96 5.15 8.01
CA TYR A 111 -3.70 4.79 6.82
C TYR A 111 -4.94 5.68 6.65
N SER A 112 -5.49 5.70 5.44
CA SER A 112 -6.65 6.54 5.09
C SER A 112 -7.89 6.24 5.93
N GLU A 113 -8.09 5.00 6.37
CA GLU A 113 -9.20 4.62 7.24
C GLU A 113 -9.13 5.29 8.63
N THR A 114 -7.93 5.37 9.19
CA THR A 114 -7.71 6.09 10.46
C THR A 114 -7.86 7.60 10.25
N ALA A 115 -7.32 8.14 9.17
CA ALA A 115 -7.48 9.54 8.83
C ALA A 115 -8.96 9.93 8.63
N TYR A 116 -9.76 9.05 8.05
CA TYR A 116 -11.21 9.26 7.92
C TYR A 116 -11.88 9.43 9.31
N ILE A 117 -11.55 8.58 10.28
CA ILE A 117 -12.09 8.70 11.65
C ILE A 117 -11.70 10.04 12.28
N LEU A 118 -10.46 10.47 12.10
CA LEU A 118 -9.94 11.74 12.62
C LEU A 118 -10.57 12.95 11.92
N ASP A 119 -10.87 12.86 10.63
CA ASP A 119 -11.59 13.89 9.87
C ASP A 119 -13.03 14.04 10.37
N GLN A 120 -13.74 12.93 10.58
CA GLN A 120 -15.09 12.94 11.16
C GLN A 120 -15.13 13.56 12.58
N ALA A 121 -14.01 13.52 13.30
CA ALA A 121 -13.85 14.17 14.60
C ALA A 121 -13.39 15.65 14.49
N ASP A 122 -13.28 16.21 13.29
CA ASP A 122 -12.79 17.59 13.01
C ASP A 122 -11.43 17.88 13.63
N THR A 123 -10.49 16.93 13.55
CA THR A 123 -9.15 17.05 14.19
C THR A 123 -8.01 17.26 13.22
N LEU A 124 -8.25 17.13 11.91
CA LEU A 124 -7.23 17.28 10.88
C LEU A 124 -7.15 18.71 10.34
N THR A 125 -5.95 19.10 9.94
CA THR A 125 -5.69 20.37 9.23
C THR A 125 -5.50 20.08 7.74
N ASN A 126 -6.19 20.84 6.88
CA ASN A 126 -6.00 20.79 5.44
C ASN A 126 -4.58 21.28 5.08
N LEU A 127 -3.81 20.41 4.45
CA LEU A 127 -2.42 20.67 4.06
C LEU A 127 -2.29 21.51 2.78
N GLU A 128 -3.32 21.52 1.91
CA GLU A 128 -3.27 22.18 0.61
C GLU A 128 -2.80 23.65 0.66
N PRO A 129 -3.29 24.51 1.60
CA PRO A 129 -2.89 25.92 1.64
C PRO A 129 -1.40 26.15 1.94
N PHE A 130 -0.68 25.14 2.41
CA PHE A 130 0.74 25.26 2.74
C PHE A 130 1.67 24.93 1.57
N PHE A 131 1.12 24.41 0.47
CA PHE A 131 1.86 24.01 -0.72
C PHE A 131 1.42 24.84 -1.93
N SER A 132 2.36 25.13 -2.83
CA SER A 132 2.02 25.65 -4.15
C SER A 132 1.57 24.53 -5.08
N GLU A 133 0.86 24.87 -6.16
CA GLU A 133 0.48 23.91 -7.20
C GLU A 133 1.73 23.23 -7.82
N GLU A 134 2.83 23.98 -7.97
CA GLU A 134 4.09 23.45 -8.50
C GLU A 134 4.74 22.44 -7.55
N GLU A 135 4.73 22.70 -6.23
CA GLU A 135 5.21 21.76 -5.22
C GLU A 135 4.39 20.46 -5.26
N LEU A 136 3.07 20.54 -5.29
CA LEU A 136 2.20 19.35 -5.33
C LEU A 136 2.33 18.58 -6.66
N ALA A 137 2.54 19.27 -7.78
CA ALA A 137 2.72 18.63 -9.09
C ALA A 137 4.02 17.81 -9.20
N ALA A 138 4.98 17.97 -8.27
CA ALA A 138 6.19 17.15 -8.22
C ALA A 138 5.97 15.74 -7.69
N TYR A 139 4.85 15.47 -7.01
CA TYR A 139 4.55 14.17 -6.41
C TYR A 139 3.86 13.23 -7.40
N VAL A 140 3.98 11.93 -7.17
CA VAL A 140 3.18 10.92 -7.89
C VAL A 140 1.69 11.19 -7.62
N PRO A 141 0.86 11.44 -8.65
CA PRO A 141 -0.52 11.92 -8.45
C PRO A 141 -1.38 10.98 -7.59
N GLY A 142 -1.23 9.66 -7.75
CA GLY A 142 -1.96 8.67 -6.95
C GLY A 142 -1.67 8.79 -5.46
N PHE A 143 -0.44 9.16 -5.08
CA PHE A 143 -0.04 9.29 -3.68
C PHE A 143 -0.73 10.48 -2.98
N LEU A 144 -0.91 11.59 -3.69
CA LEU A 144 -1.67 12.73 -3.17
C LEU A 144 -3.18 12.48 -3.18
N ASN A 145 -3.69 11.75 -4.19
CA ASN A 145 -5.12 11.46 -4.30
C ASN A 145 -5.66 10.60 -3.14
N GLU A 146 -4.84 9.75 -2.54
CA GLU A 146 -5.20 9.02 -1.32
C GLU A 146 -5.57 9.97 -0.18
N GLY A 147 -4.85 11.09 -0.08
CA GLY A 147 -5.09 12.11 0.96
C GLY A 147 -6.34 12.96 0.74
N ARG A 148 -7.03 12.83 -0.39
CA ARG A 148 -8.20 13.64 -0.78
C ARG A 148 -9.46 12.81 -0.74
N PHE A 149 -9.95 12.51 0.45
CA PHE A 149 -11.06 11.58 0.64
C PHE A 149 -12.33 12.21 1.21
N ASN A 150 -12.27 13.42 1.82
CA ASN A 150 -13.44 14.11 2.34
C ASN A 150 -14.27 14.79 1.22
N GLU A 151 -15.47 15.27 1.56
CA GLU A 151 -16.39 15.89 0.60
C GLU A 151 -15.84 17.20 0.01
N GLU A 152 -15.04 17.93 0.78
CA GLU A 152 -14.38 19.19 0.38
C GLU A 152 -13.18 18.94 -0.52
N ASN A 153 -12.76 17.69 -0.71
CA ASN A 153 -11.57 17.28 -1.49
C ASN A 153 -10.28 17.92 -0.97
N GLU A 154 -10.18 18.12 0.34
CA GLU A 154 -9.01 18.68 1.00
C GLU A 154 -7.86 17.66 1.04
N LEU A 155 -6.62 18.17 1.08
CA LEU A 155 -5.43 17.32 1.27
C LEU A 155 -5.21 17.07 2.76
N LEU A 156 -5.69 15.94 3.27
CA LEU A 156 -5.64 15.56 4.68
C LEU A 156 -4.51 14.57 5.02
N LEU A 157 -3.96 13.89 4.00
CA LEU A 157 -2.82 13.01 4.13
C LEU A 157 -1.73 13.43 3.15
N PHE A 158 -0.49 13.44 3.63
CA PHE A 158 0.68 13.78 2.83
C PHE A 158 1.64 12.58 2.75
N PRO A 159 2.00 12.13 1.54
CA PRO A 159 2.89 10.99 1.37
C PRO A 159 4.33 11.40 1.64
N ILE A 160 5.08 10.60 2.40
CA ILE A 160 6.54 10.72 2.54
C ILE A 160 7.28 9.46 2.10
N ILE A 161 6.62 8.33 2.11
CA ILE A 161 7.08 7.05 1.58
C ILE A 161 5.86 6.25 1.11
N LYS A 162 6.05 5.39 0.11
CA LYS A 162 5.02 4.48 -0.37
C LYS A 162 5.61 3.11 -0.69
N SER A 163 4.76 2.10 -0.82
CA SER A 163 5.13 0.77 -1.30
C SER A 163 4.06 0.23 -2.24
N THR A 164 4.42 -0.80 -2.98
CA THR A 164 3.50 -1.57 -3.82
C THR A 164 3.67 -3.05 -3.55
N GLU A 165 2.94 -3.90 -4.23
CA GLU A 165 3.18 -5.33 -4.25
C GLU A 165 4.02 -5.72 -5.47
N LEU A 166 4.97 -6.63 -5.24
CA LEU A 166 5.87 -7.16 -6.26
C LEU A 166 5.73 -8.66 -6.35
N PHE A 167 5.78 -9.18 -7.57
CA PHE A 167 5.99 -10.59 -7.85
C PHE A 167 7.48 -10.90 -7.72
N THR A 168 7.82 -11.91 -6.93
CA THR A 168 9.19 -12.38 -6.73
C THR A 168 9.26 -13.89 -6.88
N ALA A 169 10.35 -14.40 -7.44
CA ALA A 169 10.54 -15.83 -7.61
C ALA A 169 11.99 -16.25 -7.35
N ASN A 170 12.18 -17.44 -6.80
CA ASN A 170 13.47 -18.10 -6.68
C ASN A 170 13.93 -18.56 -8.07
N GLU A 171 14.75 -17.75 -8.71
CA GLU A 171 15.26 -17.99 -10.07
C GLU A 171 16.11 -19.25 -10.14
N THR A 172 16.94 -19.50 -9.13
CA THR A 172 17.83 -20.65 -9.06
C THR A 172 17.06 -21.98 -9.08
N ASP A 173 16.04 -22.13 -8.24
CA ASP A 173 15.25 -23.35 -8.17
C ASP A 173 14.18 -23.42 -9.28
N TRP A 174 13.94 -22.32 -10.00
CA TRP A 174 13.09 -22.28 -11.18
C TRP A 174 13.77 -22.88 -12.42
N GLU A 175 15.10 -22.80 -12.53
CA GLU A 175 15.86 -23.26 -13.70
C GLU A 175 15.59 -24.72 -14.10
N PRO A 176 15.57 -25.74 -13.18
CA PRO A 176 15.25 -27.10 -13.55
C PRO A 176 13.85 -27.28 -14.11
N PHE A 177 12.86 -26.59 -13.52
CA PHE A 177 11.49 -26.57 -14.00
C PHE A 177 11.37 -25.96 -15.40
N ALA A 178 12.03 -24.82 -15.63
CA ALA A 178 12.05 -24.16 -16.93
C ALA A 178 12.75 -25.04 -18.00
N ALA A 179 13.83 -25.73 -17.63
CA ALA A 179 14.55 -26.60 -18.56
C ALA A 179 13.69 -27.78 -19.06
N ASP A 180 12.87 -28.36 -18.16
CA ASP A 180 12.06 -29.53 -18.49
C ASP A 180 10.72 -29.15 -19.18
N THR A 181 10.14 -28.00 -18.84
CA THR A 181 8.79 -27.61 -19.30
C THR A 181 8.78 -26.50 -20.35
N GLY A 182 9.86 -25.71 -20.43
CA GLY A 182 9.93 -24.50 -21.27
C GLY A 182 9.26 -23.28 -20.65
N ILE A 183 8.72 -23.36 -19.43
CA ILE A 183 8.06 -22.25 -18.73
C ILE A 183 9.12 -21.42 -18.00
N THR A 184 9.48 -20.27 -18.58
CA THR A 184 10.45 -19.32 -18.02
C THR A 184 9.71 -18.24 -17.20
N LEU A 185 10.44 -17.55 -16.30
CA LEU A 185 9.89 -16.42 -15.54
C LEU A 185 9.39 -15.30 -16.48
N ASP A 186 10.12 -15.00 -17.55
CA ASP A 186 9.70 -14.00 -18.56
C ASP A 186 8.44 -14.39 -19.34
N SER A 187 8.01 -15.66 -19.29
CA SER A 187 6.77 -16.11 -19.92
C SER A 187 5.53 -15.83 -19.08
N LEU A 188 5.71 -15.44 -17.82
CA LEU A 188 4.63 -15.10 -16.91
C LEU A 188 4.27 -13.61 -17.07
N VAL A 189 3.27 -13.31 -17.88
CA VAL A 189 2.85 -11.93 -18.13
C VAL A 189 1.50 -11.59 -17.49
N THR A 190 0.73 -12.61 -17.07
CA THR A 190 -0.58 -12.48 -16.42
C THR A 190 -0.72 -13.43 -15.21
N LYS A 191 -1.75 -13.18 -14.39
CA LYS A 191 -2.11 -14.09 -13.28
C LYS A 191 -2.59 -15.45 -13.80
N GLU A 192 -3.20 -15.47 -14.98
CA GLU A 192 -3.62 -16.71 -15.67
C GLU A 192 -2.41 -17.54 -16.08
N ASP A 193 -1.33 -16.90 -16.58
CA ASP A 193 -0.08 -17.61 -16.89
C ASP A 193 0.55 -18.21 -15.63
N LEU A 194 0.54 -17.45 -14.52
CA LEU A 194 1.03 -17.93 -13.23
C LEU A 194 0.20 -19.13 -12.74
N THR A 195 -1.13 -19.07 -12.87
CA THR A 195 -2.04 -20.16 -12.49
C THR A 195 -1.74 -21.42 -13.31
N ALA A 196 -1.56 -21.27 -14.61
CA ALA A 196 -1.21 -22.38 -15.51
C ALA A 196 0.18 -22.96 -15.19
N ALA A 197 1.17 -22.10 -14.95
CA ALA A 197 2.51 -22.51 -14.53
C ALA A 197 2.50 -23.27 -13.20
N ALA A 198 1.68 -22.82 -12.24
CA ALA A 198 1.57 -23.45 -10.93
C ALA A 198 0.97 -24.85 -10.99
N LYS A 199 -0.01 -25.07 -11.86
CA LYS A 199 -0.53 -26.42 -12.14
C LYS A 199 0.58 -27.30 -12.72
N THR A 200 1.30 -26.82 -13.75
CA THR A 200 2.38 -27.59 -14.39
C THR A 200 3.50 -27.90 -13.41
N TYR A 201 3.85 -26.97 -12.52
CA TYR A 201 4.87 -27.17 -11.48
C TYR A 201 4.44 -28.24 -10.48
N TYR A 202 3.17 -28.21 -10.06
CA TYR A 202 2.62 -29.25 -9.18
C TYR A 202 2.75 -30.63 -9.82
N GLU A 203 2.28 -30.79 -11.07
CA GLU A 203 2.35 -32.04 -11.83
C GLU A 203 3.81 -32.48 -12.08
N TRP A 204 4.72 -31.54 -12.35
CA TRP A 204 6.14 -31.80 -12.56
C TRP A 204 6.83 -32.30 -11.28
N THR A 205 6.50 -31.71 -10.11
CA THR A 205 7.06 -32.17 -8.83
C THR A 205 6.45 -33.49 -8.36
N ASP A 206 5.16 -33.70 -8.55
CA ASP A 206 4.48 -34.97 -8.25
C ASP A 206 5.06 -36.15 -9.05
N ALA A 207 5.40 -35.93 -10.31
CA ALA A 207 6.03 -36.93 -11.16
C ALA A 207 7.44 -37.32 -10.71
N GLN A 208 8.11 -36.58 -9.83
CA GLN A 208 9.42 -36.88 -9.29
C GLN A 208 9.37 -37.95 -8.16
N THR A 209 8.20 -38.12 -7.57
CA THR A 209 7.91 -39.08 -6.47
C THR A 209 6.78 -40.05 -6.83
N PRO A 210 6.92 -40.84 -7.90
CA PRO A 210 5.83 -41.65 -8.47
C PRO A 210 5.26 -42.72 -7.49
N GLU A 211 5.94 -43.00 -6.41
CA GLU A 211 5.47 -43.88 -5.32
C GLU A 211 4.52 -43.20 -4.33
N ILE A 212 4.44 -41.89 -4.33
CA ILE A 212 3.56 -41.08 -3.49
C ILE A 212 2.66 -40.28 -4.41
N ALA A 213 1.40 -40.66 -4.54
CA ALA A 213 0.48 -39.96 -5.41
C ALA A 213 0.01 -38.65 -4.77
N GLU A 214 -0.14 -37.61 -5.59
CA GLU A 214 -0.73 -36.34 -5.21
C GLU A 214 0.10 -35.53 -4.18
N ASP A 215 1.44 -35.68 -4.18
CA ASP A 215 2.36 -34.98 -3.29
C ASP A 215 3.10 -33.79 -3.95
N GLY A 216 2.63 -33.33 -5.11
CA GLY A 216 3.17 -32.17 -5.81
C GLY A 216 3.25 -30.91 -4.93
N LYS A 217 4.22 -30.06 -5.23
CA LYS A 217 4.51 -28.85 -4.44
C LYS A 217 3.76 -27.64 -4.95
N ALA A 218 3.42 -26.74 -4.03
CA ALA A 218 2.90 -25.44 -4.38
C ALA A 218 3.98 -24.56 -5.04
N LEU A 219 3.61 -23.86 -6.10
CA LEU A 219 4.50 -22.91 -6.77
C LEU A 219 4.50 -21.55 -6.08
N TYR A 220 3.33 -21.05 -5.69
CA TYR A 220 3.12 -19.63 -5.39
C TYR A 220 2.30 -19.41 -4.14
N GLY A 221 2.51 -18.24 -3.51
CA GLY A 221 1.69 -17.72 -2.42
C GLY A 221 1.65 -16.19 -2.42
N ARG A 222 0.65 -15.61 -1.73
CA ARG A 222 0.45 -14.17 -1.68
C ARG A 222 0.20 -13.72 -0.24
N ASP A 223 0.79 -12.58 0.18
CA ASP A 223 0.65 -12.06 1.54
C ASP A 223 -0.69 -11.36 1.79
N SER A 224 -1.22 -10.59 0.82
CA SER A 224 -2.45 -9.84 1.01
C SER A 224 -3.54 -10.24 0.02
N ILE A 225 -4.54 -10.97 0.51
CA ILE A 225 -5.72 -11.34 -0.30
C ILE A 225 -6.68 -10.16 -0.43
N ALA A 226 -6.76 -9.26 0.55
CA ALA A 226 -7.53 -8.03 0.42
C ALA A 226 -7.03 -7.19 -0.77
N ASN A 227 -5.72 -6.99 -0.91
CA ASN A 227 -5.16 -6.27 -2.05
C ASN A 227 -5.44 -6.99 -3.38
N TYR A 228 -5.31 -8.32 -3.40
CA TYR A 228 -5.65 -9.12 -4.58
C TYR A 228 -7.06 -8.83 -5.07
N ILE A 229 -8.04 -8.76 -4.16
CA ILE A 229 -9.43 -8.48 -4.47
C ILE A 229 -9.58 -7.04 -4.98
N TYR A 230 -9.08 -6.04 -4.24
CA TYR A 230 -9.25 -4.63 -4.59
C TYR A 230 -8.59 -4.28 -5.91
N ILE A 231 -7.32 -4.65 -6.08
CA ILE A 231 -6.56 -4.39 -7.30
C ILE A 231 -7.13 -5.17 -8.47
N GLY A 232 -7.45 -6.46 -8.25
CA GLY A 232 -8.01 -7.29 -9.30
C GLY A 232 -9.32 -6.76 -9.86
N CYS A 233 -10.26 -6.40 -8.99
CA CYS A 233 -11.51 -5.76 -9.42
C CYS A 233 -11.25 -4.45 -10.17
N TYR A 234 -10.35 -3.61 -9.67
CA TYR A 234 -10.04 -2.33 -10.34
C TYR A 234 -9.33 -2.53 -11.68
N GLN A 235 -8.39 -3.48 -11.80
CA GLN A 235 -7.78 -3.88 -13.07
C GLN A 235 -8.82 -4.33 -14.09
N LEU A 236 -9.86 -5.06 -13.66
CA LEU A 236 -10.99 -5.51 -14.47
C LEU A 236 -12.04 -4.39 -14.70
N GLY A 237 -11.73 -3.13 -14.40
CA GLY A 237 -12.59 -1.98 -14.63
C GLY A 237 -13.74 -1.82 -13.62
N GLN A 238 -13.65 -2.48 -12.46
CA GLN A 238 -14.68 -2.43 -11.41
C GLN A 238 -14.17 -1.66 -10.20
N ASP A 239 -14.73 -0.47 -9.96
CA ASP A 239 -14.62 0.20 -8.67
C ASP A 239 -15.65 -0.45 -7.72
N MET A 240 -15.16 -1.16 -6.71
CA MET A 240 -15.99 -1.91 -5.76
C MET A 240 -16.74 -1.02 -4.79
N PHE A 241 -16.16 0.12 -4.44
CA PHE A 241 -16.65 1.01 -3.38
C PHE A 241 -16.67 2.47 -3.84
N PRO A 242 -17.46 2.79 -4.89
CA PRO A 242 -17.60 4.19 -5.29
C PRO A 242 -18.20 4.99 -4.14
N VAL A 243 -17.47 6.00 -3.67
CA VAL A 243 -17.91 6.95 -2.66
C VAL A 243 -18.42 8.21 -3.34
N THR A 244 -19.68 8.55 -3.13
CA THR A 244 -20.31 9.76 -3.66
C THR A 244 -21.03 10.50 -2.53
N ASN A 245 -20.68 11.77 -2.30
CA ASN A 245 -21.22 12.58 -1.21
C ASN A 245 -21.11 11.87 0.15
N GLY A 246 -19.93 11.37 0.47
CA GLY A 246 -19.62 10.66 1.72
C GLY A 246 -20.33 9.31 1.88
N LYS A 247 -21.08 8.86 0.89
CA LYS A 247 -21.79 7.57 0.92
C LYS A 247 -21.11 6.57 -0.02
N VAL A 248 -20.80 5.42 0.54
CA VAL A 248 -20.31 4.27 -0.22
C VAL A 248 -21.47 3.53 -0.87
N THR A 249 -21.23 2.99 -2.04
CA THR A 249 -22.12 2.04 -2.71
C THR A 249 -21.35 0.75 -2.93
N LEU A 250 -21.88 -0.38 -2.52
CA LEU A 250 -21.27 -1.67 -2.79
C LEU A 250 -21.55 -2.06 -4.25
N ASN A 251 -20.48 -2.16 -5.03
CA ASN A 251 -20.54 -2.52 -6.45
C ASN A 251 -19.71 -3.80 -6.70
N MET A 252 -20.14 -4.92 -6.12
CA MET A 252 -19.48 -6.21 -6.30
C MET A 252 -19.96 -6.86 -7.60
N ASN A 253 -19.06 -6.99 -8.57
CA ASN A 253 -19.35 -7.57 -9.88
C ASN A 253 -19.04 -9.07 -9.88
N ARG A 254 -20.06 -9.91 -10.15
CA ARG A 254 -19.93 -11.37 -10.17
C ARG A 254 -18.84 -11.87 -11.10
N ASP A 255 -18.78 -11.31 -12.32
CA ASP A 255 -17.86 -11.82 -13.34
C ASP A 255 -16.41 -11.46 -13.00
N ALA A 256 -16.17 -10.26 -12.45
CA ALA A 256 -14.85 -9.90 -11.93
C ALA A 256 -14.43 -10.83 -10.78
N PHE A 257 -15.32 -11.09 -9.82
CA PHE A 257 -15.03 -12.03 -8.72
C PHE A 257 -14.83 -13.46 -9.20
N LYS A 258 -15.48 -13.87 -10.29
CA LYS A 258 -15.23 -15.18 -10.90
C LYS A 258 -13.82 -15.31 -11.46
N VAL A 259 -13.30 -14.24 -12.10
CA VAL A 259 -11.91 -14.21 -12.57
C VAL A 259 -10.94 -14.31 -11.37
N LEU A 260 -11.20 -13.58 -10.29
CA LEU A 260 -10.38 -13.66 -9.08
C LEU A 260 -10.44 -15.06 -8.45
N TRP A 261 -11.63 -15.64 -8.38
CA TRP A 261 -11.85 -17.00 -7.85
C TRP A 261 -11.07 -18.04 -8.64
N ASP A 262 -11.14 -18.00 -9.95
CA ASP A 262 -10.47 -18.96 -10.84
C ASP A 262 -8.93 -18.84 -10.77
N ASN A 263 -8.40 -17.67 -10.43
CA ASN A 263 -6.96 -17.42 -10.37
C ASN A 263 -6.38 -17.38 -8.94
N TYR A 264 -7.19 -17.62 -7.91
CA TYR A 264 -6.71 -17.79 -6.54
C TYR A 264 -7.31 -19.01 -5.84
N TYR A 265 -8.64 -19.08 -5.74
CA TYR A 265 -9.30 -20.15 -5.01
C TYR A 265 -9.07 -21.51 -5.66
N ILE A 266 -9.33 -21.63 -6.97
CA ILE A 266 -9.16 -22.89 -7.70
C ILE A 266 -7.72 -23.42 -7.61
N PRO A 267 -6.66 -22.64 -7.92
CA PRO A 267 -5.30 -23.12 -7.74
C PRO A 267 -4.93 -23.42 -6.27
N TYR A 268 -5.52 -22.70 -5.31
CA TYR A 268 -5.25 -22.95 -3.89
C TYR A 268 -5.81 -24.29 -3.40
N ILE A 269 -7.08 -24.60 -3.70
CA ILE A 269 -7.68 -25.89 -3.28
C ILE A 269 -7.03 -27.10 -3.98
N ASN A 270 -6.49 -26.88 -5.18
CA ASN A 270 -5.73 -27.87 -5.92
C ASN A 270 -4.30 -28.08 -5.40
N GLY A 271 -3.83 -27.27 -4.45
CA GLY A 271 -2.47 -27.36 -3.93
C GLY A 271 -1.41 -26.67 -4.78
N TYR A 272 -1.78 -25.99 -5.87
CA TYR A 272 -0.86 -25.29 -6.76
C TYR A 272 -0.34 -24.01 -6.12
N PHE A 273 -1.17 -23.36 -5.26
CA PHE A 273 -0.81 -22.24 -4.40
C PHE A 273 -0.73 -22.69 -2.94
N GLY A 274 0.03 -21.96 -2.11
CA GLY A 274 0.21 -22.31 -0.70
C GLY A 274 0.44 -21.10 0.21
N SER A 275 0.02 -21.29 1.47
CA SER A 275 0.20 -20.33 2.57
C SER A 275 0.41 -21.17 3.84
N TYR A 276 1.66 -21.26 4.33
CA TYR A 276 2.04 -22.17 5.41
C TYR A 276 2.56 -21.46 6.66
N ALA A 277 3.22 -20.31 6.49
CA ALA A 277 3.70 -19.45 7.56
C ALA A 277 2.91 -18.12 7.59
N LYS A 278 3.26 -17.20 8.50
CA LYS A 278 2.64 -15.89 8.56
C LYS A 278 2.94 -15.07 7.30
N PHE A 279 4.19 -15.10 6.82
CA PHE A 279 4.63 -14.40 5.62
C PHE A 279 5.12 -15.38 4.55
N ARG A 280 4.84 -15.07 3.29
CA ARG A 280 5.25 -15.91 2.15
C ARG A 280 6.77 -15.99 1.98
N SER A 281 7.49 -14.95 2.39
CA SER A 281 8.97 -14.98 2.43
C SER A 281 9.52 -16.07 3.36
N GLU A 282 8.81 -16.43 4.44
CA GLU A 282 9.18 -17.55 5.32
C GLU A 282 8.93 -18.91 4.64
N ASP A 283 7.85 -19.03 3.85
CA ASP A 283 7.58 -20.22 3.05
C ASP A 283 8.62 -20.40 1.94
N ALA A 284 9.04 -19.31 1.29
CA ALA A 284 10.11 -19.32 0.29
C ALA A 284 11.47 -19.71 0.89
N LYS A 285 11.82 -19.21 2.09
CA LYS A 285 13.07 -19.58 2.81
C LYS A 285 13.16 -21.08 3.11
N THR A 286 12.05 -21.77 3.16
CA THR A 286 11.99 -23.20 3.46
C THR A 286 11.68 -24.05 2.22
N GLY A 287 11.69 -23.46 1.02
CA GLY A 287 11.44 -24.14 -0.25
C GLY A 287 10.03 -24.72 -0.39
N LYS A 288 9.05 -24.23 0.38
CA LYS A 288 7.65 -24.65 0.29
C LYS A 288 6.91 -24.02 -0.88
N ILE A 289 7.39 -22.87 -1.36
CA ILE A 289 6.95 -22.17 -2.56
C ILE A 289 8.17 -21.62 -3.30
N LEU A 290 8.09 -21.48 -4.63
CA LEU A 290 9.14 -20.86 -5.43
C LEU A 290 8.88 -19.38 -5.71
N ALA A 291 7.62 -18.96 -5.72
CA ALA A 291 7.24 -17.59 -6.06
C ALA A 291 6.24 -17.03 -5.05
N LEU A 292 6.26 -15.71 -4.90
CA LEU A 292 5.35 -15.01 -4.01
C LEU A 292 5.02 -13.60 -4.51
N THR A 293 3.89 -13.07 -4.06
CA THR A 293 3.61 -11.63 -4.11
C THR A 293 3.58 -11.07 -2.69
N SER A 294 4.39 -10.05 -2.46
CA SER A 294 4.50 -9.36 -1.17
C SER A 294 4.78 -7.88 -1.34
N SER A 295 4.73 -7.12 -0.25
CA SER A 295 5.06 -5.69 -0.26
C SER A 295 6.52 -5.45 -0.67
N SER A 296 6.77 -4.44 -1.50
CA SER A 296 8.12 -3.98 -1.84
C SER A 296 8.93 -3.58 -0.60
N ALA A 297 8.27 -3.09 0.46
CA ALA A 297 8.90 -2.75 1.73
C ALA A 297 9.47 -3.99 2.48
N SER A 298 9.12 -5.21 2.03
CA SER A 298 9.69 -6.45 2.57
C SER A 298 10.93 -6.94 1.82
N ALA A 299 11.49 -6.16 0.91
CA ALA A 299 12.62 -6.58 0.07
C ALA A 299 13.84 -7.09 0.86
N GLY A 300 14.16 -6.48 2.00
CA GLY A 300 15.23 -6.95 2.90
C GLY A 300 14.95 -8.30 3.59
N TYR A 301 13.72 -8.81 3.52
CA TYR A 301 13.33 -10.12 4.07
C TYR A 301 13.24 -11.22 3.01
N LEU A 302 13.44 -10.88 1.73
CA LEU A 302 13.50 -11.88 0.67
C LEU A 302 14.64 -12.86 0.92
N PRO A 303 14.46 -14.17 0.62
CA PRO A 303 15.50 -15.14 0.87
C PRO A 303 16.73 -14.92 -0.01
N THR A 304 17.90 -15.13 0.56
CA THR A 304 19.18 -15.25 -0.17
C THR A 304 19.67 -16.69 -0.23
N ALA A 305 19.04 -17.57 0.53
CA ALA A 305 19.27 -19.00 0.56
C ALA A 305 17.98 -19.73 0.94
N VAL A 306 17.86 -20.98 0.54
CA VAL A 306 16.78 -21.91 0.93
C VAL A 306 17.34 -22.96 1.86
N THR A 307 16.64 -23.21 2.97
CA THR A 307 16.92 -24.32 3.90
C THR A 307 15.80 -25.34 3.80
N LEU A 308 16.11 -26.54 3.30
CA LEU A 308 15.16 -27.62 3.13
C LEU A 308 14.88 -28.37 4.45
N ALA A 309 13.87 -29.25 4.42
CA ALA A 309 13.45 -30.01 5.59
C ALA A 309 14.52 -31.00 6.15
N ASP A 310 15.54 -31.32 5.38
CA ASP A 310 16.67 -32.16 5.77
C ASP A 310 17.87 -31.33 6.29
N ASP A 311 17.65 -30.04 6.59
CA ASP A 311 18.65 -29.06 7.02
C ASP A 311 19.73 -28.73 5.95
N SER A 312 19.57 -29.18 4.71
CA SER A 312 20.44 -28.76 3.62
C SER A 312 20.10 -27.32 3.22
N THR A 313 21.14 -26.53 2.92
CA THR A 313 20.99 -25.12 2.55
C THR A 313 21.77 -24.84 1.25
N HIS A 314 21.19 -24.04 0.36
CA HIS A 314 21.85 -23.55 -0.85
C HIS A 314 21.50 -22.09 -1.10
N ASP A 315 22.43 -21.36 -1.68
CA ASP A 315 22.24 -19.97 -2.06
C ASP A 315 21.33 -19.86 -3.28
N ILE A 316 20.55 -18.79 -3.35
CA ILE A 316 19.63 -18.54 -4.45
C ILE A 316 19.73 -17.10 -4.96
N SER A 317 19.35 -16.88 -6.21
CA SER A 317 19.01 -15.59 -6.80
C SER A 317 17.50 -15.39 -6.84
N ILE A 318 17.07 -14.14 -6.70
CA ILE A 318 15.65 -13.77 -6.72
C ILE A 318 15.38 -12.91 -7.95
N PHE A 319 14.43 -13.34 -8.77
CA PHE A 319 13.77 -12.55 -9.79
C PHE A 319 12.74 -11.62 -9.12
N VAL A 320 12.71 -10.35 -9.51
CA VAL A 320 11.76 -9.35 -8.97
C VAL A 320 11.15 -8.56 -10.12
N GLU A 321 9.82 -8.51 -10.16
CA GLU A 321 9.04 -7.76 -11.14
C GLU A 321 7.81 -7.15 -10.44
N LYS A 322 7.16 -6.15 -11.08
CA LYS A 322 5.85 -5.69 -10.62
C LYS A 322 4.84 -6.84 -10.57
N ASP A 323 3.80 -6.72 -9.71
CA ASP A 323 2.76 -7.74 -9.63
C ASP A 323 2.05 -7.94 -10.97
N LEU A 324 1.78 -9.19 -11.31
CA LEU A 324 1.19 -9.58 -12.59
C LEU A 324 -0.26 -9.05 -12.70
N PRO A 325 -0.66 -8.47 -13.84
CA PRO A 325 -2.05 -8.11 -14.09
C PRO A 325 -2.89 -9.35 -14.44
N PHE A 326 -4.21 -9.20 -14.47
CA PHE A 326 -5.09 -10.16 -15.14
C PHE A 326 -5.01 -10.03 -16.66
N ALA A 327 -5.28 -11.10 -17.39
CA ALA A 327 -5.23 -11.11 -18.86
C ALA A 327 -6.23 -10.10 -19.48
N ASP A 328 -7.42 -9.98 -18.88
CA ASP A 328 -8.47 -9.06 -19.31
C ASP A 328 -8.41 -7.69 -18.59
N ALA A 329 -7.27 -7.34 -17.99
CA ALA A 329 -7.09 -6.06 -17.32
C ALA A 329 -7.29 -4.89 -18.29
N SER A 330 -8.27 -4.04 -17.99
CA SER A 330 -8.54 -2.80 -18.76
C SER A 330 -7.79 -1.59 -18.19
N ILE A 331 -7.32 -1.68 -16.95
CA ILE A 331 -6.56 -0.65 -16.24
C ILE A 331 -5.26 -1.27 -15.73
N ASN A 332 -4.14 -0.65 -16.05
CA ASN A 332 -2.83 -1.04 -15.51
C ASN A 332 -2.67 -0.50 -14.08
N ALA A 333 -3.49 -1.01 -13.15
CA ALA A 333 -3.47 -0.58 -11.77
C ALA A 333 -2.44 -1.37 -10.96
N VAL A 334 -1.75 -0.65 -10.07
CA VAL A 334 -0.85 -1.20 -9.07
C VAL A 334 -1.30 -0.76 -7.68
N VAL A 335 -1.18 -1.64 -6.69
CA VAL A 335 -1.59 -1.29 -5.34
C VAL A 335 -0.68 -0.20 -4.79
N GLN A 336 -1.28 0.80 -4.15
CA GLN A 336 -0.58 1.78 -3.35
C GLN A 336 -0.74 1.42 -1.88
N GLN A 337 0.39 1.28 -1.20
CA GLN A 337 0.50 0.97 0.22
C GLN A 337 1.45 1.94 0.92
N GLY A 338 1.56 1.79 2.24
CA GLY A 338 2.37 2.65 3.10
C GLY A 338 1.55 3.82 3.65
N ALA A 339 1.65 4.03 4.95
CA ALA A 339 0.95 5.12 5.63
C ALA A 339 1.44 6.48 5.14
N SER A 340 0.55 7.46 5.19
CA SER A 340 0.84 8.86 4.95
C SER A 340 0.76 9.65 6.25
N TYR A 341 1.30 10.87 6.30
CA TYR A 341 1.22 11.71 7.48
C TYR A 341 0.00 12.62 7.43
N CYS A 342 -0.80 12.60 8.50
CA CYS A 342 -1.80 13.62 8.76
C CYS A 342 -1.24 14.69 9.71
N LEU A 343 -1.72 15.93 9.53
CA LEU A 343 -1.45 17.07 10.40
C LEU A 343 -2.64 17.26 11.33
N LEU A 344 -2.45 17.06 12.62
CA LEU A 344 -3.46 17.30 13.64
C LEU A 344 -3.54 18.81 13.92
N LYS A 345 -4.75 19.34 14.19
CA LYS A 345 -4.96 20.75 14.58
C LYS A 345 -4.09 21.11 15.79
N ALA A 346 -3.25 22.11 15.61
CA ALA A 346 -2.28 22.57 16.61
C ALA A 346 -2.17 24.11 16.59
N THR A 347 -1.13 24.67 17.22
CA THR A 347 -0.90 26.09 17.06
C THR A 347 -0.38 26.42 15.65
N PRO A 348 -0.62 27.63 15.11
CA PRO A 348 -0.14 27.98 13.79
C PRO A 348 1.37 27.79 13.59
N GLU A 349 2.17 27.98 14.64
CA GLU A 349 3.61 27.77 14.63
C GLU A 349 3.95 26.27 14.52
N GLN A 350 3.22 25.41 15.24
CA GLN A 350 3.41 23.96 15.16
C GLN A 350 2.99 23.42 13.79
N GLU A 351 1.85 23.86 13.26
CA GLU A 351 1.40 23.47 11.92
C GLU A 351 2.42 23.90 10.85
N ALA A 352 2.91 25.14 10.91
CA ALA A 352 3.96 25.62 10.01
C ALA A 352 5.25 24.80 10.14
N GLY A 353 5.68 24.49 11.37
CA GLY A 353 6.86 23.66 11.63
C GLY A 353 6.72 22.23 11.12
N ALA A 354 5.54 21.64 11.27
CA ALA A 354 5.22 20.30 10.76
C ALA A 354 5.27 20.23 9.23
N VAL A 355 4.71 21.22 8.55
CA VAL A 355 4.75 21.31 7.08
C VAL A 355 6.19 21.49 6.57
N GLU A 356 7.02 22.29 7.24
CA GLU A 356 8.44 22.41 6.88
C GLU A 356 9.19 21.08 7.00
N PHE A 357 8.86 20.28 8.03
CA PHE A 357 9.41 18.92 8.16
C PHE A 357 8.95 18.02 7.01
N LEU A 358 7.65 18.03 6.65
CA LEU A 358 7.11 17.22 5.55
C LEU A 358 7.78 17.58 4.21
N LYS A 359 7.92 18.88 3.91
CA LYS A 359 8.59 19.37 2.71
C LYS A 359 10.04 18.90 2.64
N TRP A 360 10.78 19.11 3.75
CA TRP A 360 12.18 18.70 3.84
C TRP A 360 12.37 17.20 3.68
N PHE A 361 11.52 16.39 4.34
CA PHE A 361 11.63 14.93 4.26
C PHE A 361 11.31 14.39 2.85
N ALA A 362 10.43 15.08 2.13
CA ALA A 362 10.06 14.71 0.77
C ALA A 362 11.06 15.22 -0.31
N GLU A 363 12.06 16.05 0.07
CA GLU A 363 13.12 16.42 -0.86
C GLU A 363 13.88 15.17 -1.36
N PRO A 364 14.30 15.12 -2.63
CA PRO A 364 14.86 13.92 -3.25
C PRO A 364 16.00 13.26 -2.45
N GLU A 365 16.88 14.04 -1.85
CA GLU A 365 18.04 13.51 -1.11
C GLU A 365 17.60 12.74 0.14
N GLN A 366 16.79 13.35 1.01
CA GLN A 366 16.31 12.77 2.26
C GLN A 366 15.34 11.63 2.01
N ASN A 367 14.42 11.82 1.06
CA ASN A 367 13.41 10.84 0.71
C ASN A 367 14.03 9.57 0.12
N MET A 368 15.00 9.74 -0.78
CA MET A 368 15.74 8.63 -1.37
C MET A 368 16.61 7.90 -0.34
N ASP A 369 17.31 8.61 0.57
CA ASP A 369 18.10 7.98 1.63
C ASP A 369 17.24 7.10 2.54
N PHE A 370 16.06 7.59 2.91
CA PHE A 370 15.12 6.79 3.70
C PHE A 370 14.55 5.60 2.90
N ALA A 371 14.14 5.83 1.66
CA ALA A 371 13.59 4.80 0.78
C ALA A 371 14.55 3.61 0.61
N MET A 372 15.82 3.89 0.31
CA MET A 372 16.84 2.85 0.11
C MET A 372 17.13 2.00 1.33
N LYS A 373 17.00 2.56 2.53
CA LYS A 373 17.30 1.87 3.78
C LYS A 373 16.10 1.17 4.38
N SER A 374 14.89 1.56 3.96
CA SER A 374 13.63 1.04 4.49
C SER A 374 12.89 0.10 3.55
N GLY A 375 13.30 0.01 2.27
CA GLY A 375 12.60 -0.75 1.22
C GLY A 375 11.33 -0.08 0.70
N TYR A 376 11.01 1.14 1.14
CA TYR A 376 9.90 1.93 0.61
C TYR A 376 10.31 2.69 -0.66
N SER A 377 9.33 3.10 -1.46
CA SER A 377 9.53 3.95 -2.64
C SER A 377 9.51 5.42 -2.25
N PRO A 378 10.34 6.26 -2.90
CA PRO A 378 10.25 7.72 -2.78
C PRO A 378 8.93 8.21 -3.39
N VAL A 379 8.56 9.47 -3.10
CA VAL A 379 7.20 9.96 -3.40
C VAL A 379 7.13 10.97 -4.54
N THR A 380 8.26 11.52 -4.98
CA THR A 380 8.28 12.47 -6.10
C THR A 380 8.47 11.76 -7.44
N LEU A 381 7.94 12.34 -8.52
CA LEU A 381 8.10 11.83 -9.88
C LEU A 381 9.58 11.72 -10.30
N GLU A 382 10.39 12.68 -9.89
CA GLU A 382 11.83 12.71 -10.20
C GLU A 382 12.59 11.58 -9.49
N ALA A 383 12.31 11.35 -8.21
CA ALA A 383 12.99 10.34 -7.40
C ALA A 383 12.49 8.91 -7.69
N ASN A 384 11.23 8.78 -8.13
CA ASN A 384 10.60 7.47 -8.35
C ASN A 384 10.83 6.97 -9.78
N THR A 385 12.10 6.92 -10.19
CA THR A 385 12.53 6.39 -11.48
C THR A 385 13.68 5.40 -11.28
N THR A 386 13.78 4.39 -12.15
CA THR A 386 14.87 3.40 -12.10
C THR A 386 16.24 4.07 -12.20
N ASP A 387 16.37 5.11 -13.02
CA ASP A 387 17.63 5.85 -13.17
C ASP A 387 18.01 6.62 -11.89
N ALA A 388 17.04 7.29 -11.26
CA ALA A 388 17.28 8.00 -9.99
C ALA A 388 17.70 7.02 -8.89
N ILE A 389 16.99 5.89 -8.76
CA ILE A 389 17.30 4.82 -7.81
C ILE A 389 18.72 4.29 -8.06
N LYS A 390 19.06 3.96 -9.32
CA LYS A 390 20.38 3.45 -9.70
C LYS A 390 21.51 4.42 -9.35
N ASN A 391 21.30 5.71 -9.56
CA ASN A 391 22.31 6.74 -9.31
C ASN A 391 22.49 7.03 -7.81
N ALA A 392 21.43 6.85 -7.02
CA ALA A 392 21.45 7.14 -5.59
C ALA A 392 21.71 5.90 -4.72
N TYR A 393 21.60 4.69 -5.27
CA TYR A 393 21.75 3.45 -4.50
C TYR A 393 23.16 3.31 -3.92
N THR A 394 23.23 3.20 -2.60
CA THR A 394 24.48 3.08 -1.83
C THR A 394 24.69 1.68 -1.23
N GLY A 395 23.74 0.76 -1.44
CA GLY A 395 23.85 -0.62 -0.99
C GLY A 395 24.91 -1.41 -1.76
N ASP A 396 25.34 -2.51 -1.19
CA ASP A 396 26.35 -3.39 -1.81
C ASP A 396 25.69 -4.35 -2.82
N LEU A 397 25.77 -4.00 -4.09
CA LEU A 397 25.25 -4.83 -5.20
C LEU A 397 26.04 -6.13 -5.42
N THR A 398 27.11 -6.39 -4.66
CA THR A 398 27.82 -7.68 -4.71
C THR A 398 27.19 -8.71 -3.78
N THR A 399 26.26 -8.30 -2.90
CA THR A 399 25.50 -9.18 -2.02
C THR A 399 24.12 -9.45 -2.60
N ALA A 400 23.58 -10.65 -2.35
CA ALA A 400 22.23 -11.02 -2.77
C ALA A 400 21.15 -10.11 -2.10
N GLU A 401 21.32 -9.75 -0.83
CA GLU A 401 20.44 -8.82 -0.13
C GLU A 401 20.41 -7.44 -0.80
N GLY A 402 21.58 -6.86 -1.09
CA GLY A 402 21.67 -5.57 -1.77
C GLY A 402 21.05 -5.60 -3.16
N GLN A 403 21.21 -6.69 -3.92
CA GLN A 403 20.54 -6.90 -5.19
C GLN A 403 19.02 -6.98 -5.03
N ASN A 404 18.52 -7.73 -4.07
CA ASN A 404 17.08 -7.87 -3.80
C ASN A 404 16.43 -6.51 -3.51
N ILE A 405 17.04 -5.70 -2.65
CA ILE A 405 16.54 -4.34 -2.33
C ILE A 405 16.57 -3.45 -3.58
N PHE A 406 17.68 -3.44 -4.32
CA PHE A 406 17.80 -2.64 -5.53
C PHE A 406 16.76 -3.03 -6.60
N ASN A 407 16.58 -4.34 -6.84
CA ASN A 407 15.60 -4.85 -7.79
C ASN A 407 14.19 -4.50 -7.37
N ALA A 408 13.84 -4.63 -6.07
CA ALA A 408 12.53 -4.27 -5.55
C ALA A 408 12.22 -2.77 -5.69
N LEU A 409 13.18 -1.90 -5.38
CA LEU A 409 13.02 -0.46 -5.58
C LEU A 409 12.84 -0.11 -7.06
N SER A 410 13.62 -0.75 -7.94
CA SER A 410 13.53 -0.53 -9.39
C SER A 410 12.20 -1.01 -9.98
N ALA A 411 11.73 -2.19 -9.57
CA ALA A 411 10.43 -2.73 -9.97
C ALA A 411 9.26 -1.89 -9.43
N SER A 412 9.39 -1.36 -8.22
CA SER A 412 8.39 -0.44 -7.64
C SER A 412 8.32 0.88 -8.41
N ALA A 413 9.47 1.44 -8.79
CA ALA A 413 9.52 2.66 -9.60
C ALA A 413 8.89 2.45 -10.98
N ASP A 414 9.16 1.31 -11.63
CA ASP A 414 8.50 0.94 -12.90
C ASP A 414 6.99 0.82 -12.72
N ALA A 415 6.55 0.14 -11.65
CA ALA A 415 5.14 -0.03 -11.34
C ALA A 415 4.42 1.32 -11.19
N PHE A 416 4.97 2.27 -10.44
CA PHE A 416 4.36 3.58 -10.22
C PHE A 416 4.50 4.54 -11.41
N THR A 417 5.54 4.42 -12.22
CA THR A 417 5.74 5.26 -13.40
C THR A 417 4.84 4.82 -14.56
N ASN A 418 4.67 3.51 -14.75
CA ASN A 418 3.94 2.92 -15.87
C ASN A 418 2.55 2.40 -15.49
N GLY A 419 2.17 2.45 -14.22
CA GLY A 419 0.88 2.02 -13.70
C GLY A 419 0.08 3.14 -13.06
N VAL A 420 -1.17 2.84 -12.74
CA VAL A 420 -2.05 3.70 -11.96
C VAL A 420 -1.96 3.26 -10.50
N ALA A 421 -1.31 4.08 -9.67
CA ALA A 421 -1.29 3.85 -8.23
C ALA A 421 -2.72 3.95 -7.67
N TYR A 422 -3.23 2.86 -7.10
CA TYR A 422 -4.61 2.77 -6.63
C TYR A 422 -4.67 2.44 -5.15
N ALA A 423 -5.45 3.22 -4.43
CA ALA A 423 -5.93 2.96 -3.08
C ALA A 423 -7.44 3.25 -3.03
N THR A 424 -8.19 2.45 -2.28
CA THR A 424 -9.63 2.70 -2.08
C THR A 424 -9.82 3.95 -1.24
N LYS A 425 -10.86 4.76 -1.53
CA LYS A 425 -11.27 5.84 -0.64
C LYS A 425 -11.84 5.25 0.64
N PRO A 426 -11.47 5.80 1.81
CA PRO A 426 -12.01 5.34 3.08
C PRO A 426 -13.47 5.80 3.25
N PHE A 427 -14.22 5.03 4.03
CA PHE A 427 -15.60 5.29 4.44
C PHE A 427 -15.85 4.59 5.77
N GLN A 428 -17.02 4.86 6.39
CA GLN A 428 -17.38 4.21 7.63
C GLN A 428 -17.44 2.68 7.45
N GLY A 429 -16.63 1.94 8.22
CA GLY A 429 -16.54 0.47 8.14
C GLY A 429 -15.54 -0.05 7.08
N SER A 430 -14.81 0.81 6.36
CA SER A 430 -13.88 0.39 5.31
C SER A 430 -12.77 -0.54 5.82
N LYS A 431 -12.25 -0.33 7.04
CA LYS A 431 -11.24 -1.21 7.67
C LYS A 431 -11.80 -2.62 7.89
N ASP A 432 -12.98 -2.73 8.47
CA ASP A 432 -13.62 -4.02 8.78
C ASP A 432 -13.98 -4.77 7.50
N LEU A 433 -14.49 -4.05 6.50
CA LEU A 433 -14.82 -4.62 5.20
C LEU A 433 -13.58 -5.15 4.48
N ARG A 434 -12.48 -4.41 4.52
CA ARG A 434 -11.21 -4.85 3.95
C ARG A 434 -10.72 -6.16 4.58
N THR A 435 -10.72 -6.23 5.91
CA THR A 435 -10.34 -7.43 6.66
C THR A 435 -11.26 -8.59 6.29
N PHE A 436 -12.56 -8.38 6.34
CA PHE A 436 -13.56 -9.40 6.01
C PHE A 436 -13.38 -9.98 4.60
N LEU A 437 -13.20 -9.14 3.57
CA LEU A 437 -13.05 -9.62 2.19
C LEU A 437 -11.83 -10.52 2.01
N GLY A 438 -10.69 -10.13 2.61
CA GLY A 438 -9.47 -10.94 2.59
C GLY A 438 -9.68 -12.29 3.27
N GLU A 439 -10.19 -12.28 4.50
CA GLU A 439 -10.43 -13.47 5.30
C GLU A 439 -11.50 -14.40 4.70
N ALA A 440 -12.54 -13.85 4.07
CA ALA A 440 -13.60 -14.63 3.46
C ALA A 440 -13.12 -15.47 2.28
N LEU A 441 -12.23 -14.94 1.42
CA LEU A 441 -11.69 -15.71 0.31
C LEU A 441 -10.59 -16.67 0.77
N GLU A 442 -9.65 -16.19 1.59
CA GLU A 442 -8.54 -17.02 2.09
C GLU A 442 -9.03 -18.16 3.00
N GLY A 443 -9.94 -17.85 3.92
CA GLY A 443 -10.53 -18.83 4.83
C GLY A 443 -11.31 -19.91 4.09
N ARG A 444 -12.13 -19.54 3.10
CA ARG A 444 -12.84 -20.49 2.26
C ARG A 444 -11.87 -21.41 1.52
N ALA A 445 -10.85 -20.84 0.90
CA ALA A 445 -9.84 -21.60 0.18
C ALA A 445 -9.08 -22.57 1.09
N ALA A 446 -8.74 -22.15 2.31
CA ALA A 446 -8.04 -23.01 3.29
C ALA A 446 -8.93 -24.14 3.83
N GLU A 447 -10.21 -23.86 4.14
CA GLU A 447 -11.18 -24.86 4.60
C GLU A 447 -11.40 -25.95 3.55
N ASP A 448 -11.67 -25.54 2.31
CA ASP A 448 -11.97 -26.48 1.23
C ASP A 448 -10.72 -27.27 0.80
N ARG A 449 -9.52 -26.64 0.82
CA ARG A 449 -8.25 -27.36 0.63
C ARG A 449 -8.07 -28.47 1.68
N ALA A 450 -8.42 -28.23 2.94
CA ALA A 450 -8.34 -29.25 3.98
C ALA A 450 -9.31 -30.44 3.71
N ALA A 451 -10.51 -30.14 3.20
CA ALA A 451 -11.46 -31.13 2.78
C ALA A 451 -10.96 -31.97 1.58
N VAL A 452 -10.39 -31.28 0.58
CA VAL A 452 -9.75 -31.93 -0.60
C VAL A 452 -8.61 -32.86 -0.15
N ALA A 453 -7.71 -32.37 0.72
CA ALA A 453 -6.61 -33.17 1.24
C ALA A 453 -7.10 -34.39 2.03
N ALA A 454 -8.17 -34.27 2.80
CA ALA A 454 -8.79 -35.40 3.51
C ALA A 454 -9.40 -36.42 2.55
N ALA A 455 -10.05 -35.99 1.47
CA ALA A 455 -10.61 -36.89 0.45
C ALA A 455 -9.50 -37.65 -0.31
N ILE A 456 -8.42 -37.00 -0.69
CA ILE A 456 -7.23 -37.62 -1.30
C ILE A 456 -6.60 -38.64 -0.32
N GLY A 457 -6.45 -38.25 0.95
CA GLY A 457 -5.96 -39.17 1.99
C GLY A 457 -6.87 -40.38 2.23
N ALA A 458 -8.15 -40.31 1.87
CA ALA A 458 -9.10 -41.41 1.88
C ALA A 458 -9.12 -42.24 0.58
N GLY A 459 -8.31 -41.85 -0.43
CA GLY A 459 -8.11 -42.60 -1.68
C GLY A 459 -8.88 -42.05 -2.89
N ALA A 460 -9.46 -40.84 -2.79
CA ALA A 460 -10.00 -40.14 -3.95
C ALA A 460 -8.87 -39.59 -4.84
N THR A 461 -9.10 -39.49 -6.15
CA THR A 461 -8.24 -38.74 -7.03
C THR A 461 -8.45 -37.25 -6.76
N ARG A 462 -7.49 -36.39 -7.18
CA ARG A 462 -7.64 -34.95 -7.04
C ARG A 462 -8.87 -34.43 -7.79
N GLU A 463 -9.09 -34.90 -9.01
CA GLU A 463 -10.25 -34.52 -9.82
C GLU A 463 -11.58 -34.84 -9.08
N GLU A 464 -11.68 -35.99 -8.47
CA GLU A 464 -12.87 -36.35 -7.65
C GLU A 464 -12.98 -35.49 -6.40
N ALA A 465 -11.85 -35.20 -5.73
CA ALA A 465 -11.83 -34.48 -4.47
C ALA A 465 -12.21 -32.98 -4.63
N VAL A 466 -11.90 -32.37 -5.76
CA VAL A 466 -12.21 -30.93 -6.03
C VAL A 466 -13.53 -30.74 -6.77
N ALA A 467 -14.16 -31.80 -7.29
CA ALA A 467 -15.28 -31.67 -8.24
C ALA A 467 -16.44 -30.81 -7.72
N ASP A 468 -16.85 -31.00 -6.47
CA ASP A 468 -17.98 -30.25 -5.87
C ASP A 468 -17.64 -28.77 -5.63
N PHE A 469 -16.38 -28.43 -5.38
CA PHE A 469 -15.88 -27.09 -5.11
C PHE A 469 -15.64 -26.26 -6.38
N CYS A 470 -15.51 -26.91 -7.55
CA CYS A 470 -15.20 -26.27 -8.83
C CYS A 470 -16.45 -25.94 -9.65
N THR A 471 -17.66 -26.04 -9.07
CA THR A 471 -18.91 -25.78 -9.80
C THR A 471 -19.29 -24.29 -9.78
N GLU A 472 -20.00 -23.85 -10.81
CA GLU A 472 -20.57 -22.48 -10.83
C GLU A 472 -21.54 -22.25 -9.66
N GLU A 473 -22.33 -23.28 -9.29
CA GLU A 473 -23.27 -23.18 -8.16
C GLU A 473 -22.56 -22.95 -6.82
N TYR A 474 -21.41 -23.59 -6.62
CA TYR A 474 -20.60 -23.40 -5.43
C TYR A 474 -20.06 -21.97 -5.33
N PHE A 475 -19.49 -21.48 -6.41
CA PHE A 475 -19.03 -20.09 -6.52
C PHE A 475 -20.18 -19.08 -6.29
N ASP A 476 -21.33 -19.28 -6.96
CA ASP A 476 -22.48 -18.37 -6.86
C ASP A 476 -23.04 -18.32 -5.43
N THR A 477 -23.06 -19.46 -4.73
CA THR A 477 -23.48 -19.52 -3.33
C THR A 477 -22.51 -18.72 -2.44
N TRP A 478 -21.22 -18.94 -2.55
CA TRP A 478 -20.21 -18.20 -1.81
C TRP A 478 -20.27 -16.70 -2.11
N PHE A 479 -20.36 -16.34 -3.38
CA PHE A 479 -20.41 -14.94 -3.80
C PHE A 479 -21.65 -14.20 -3.28
N ALA A 480 -22.81 -14.85 -3.27
CA ALA A 480 -24.03 -14.29 -2.71
C ALA A 480 -23.92 -14.06 -1.19
N GLU A 481 -23.32 -14.99 -0.46
CA GLU A 481 -23.04 -14.87 0.97
C GLU A 481 -22.05 -13.72 1.24
N LEU A 482 -20.97 -13.64 0.45
CA LEU A 482 -19.98 -12.55 0.53
C LEU A 482 -20.63 -11.18 0.36
N CYS A 483 -21.47 -11.01 -0.68
CA CYS A 483 -22.18 -9.76 -0.95
C CYS A 483 -23.10 -9.36 0.22
N ASN A 484 -23.85 -10.32 0.76
CA ASN A 484 -24.77 -10.06 1.88
C ASN A 484 -24.02 -9.62 3.14
N GLN A 485 -22.91 -10.26 3.47
CA GLN A 485 -22.11 -9.92 4.65
C GLN A 485 -21.37 -8.58 4.45
N ALA A 486 -20.81 -8.35 3.26
CA ALA A 486 -20.19 -7.07 2.92
C ALA A 486 -21.17 -5.89 3.02
N GLN A 487 -22.41 -6.08 2.55
CA GLN A 487 -23.47 -5.06 2.65
C GLN A 487 -23.80 -4.73 4.12
N ALA A 488 -23.84 -5.72 4.99
CA ALA A 488 -24.11 -5.54 6.41
C ALA A 488 -23.00 -4.77 7.17
N LEU A 489 -21.78 -4.76 6.64
CA LEU A 489 -20.65 -4.03 7.24
C LEU A 489 -20.63 -2.53 6.88
N ILE A 490 -21.36 -2.13 5.83
CA ILE A 490 -21.42 -0.73 5.37
C ILE A 490 -22.76 -0.04 5.68
N GLU A 491 -23.76 -0.74 6.21
CA GLU A 491 -25.05 -0.20 6.69
C GLU A 491 -24.96 0.31 8.13
#